data_d5a4ee8507a1bb13ca60c76a3ed62f19
#
_entry.id   d5a4ee8507a1bb13ca60c76a3ed62f19
#
_cell.length_a   1.000
_cell.length_b   1.000
_cell.length_c   1.000
_cell.angle_alpha   90.00
_cell.angle_beta   90.00
_cell.angle_gamma   90.00
#
_symmetry.space_group_name_H-M   'P 1'
#
loop_
_entity.id
_entity.type
_entity.pdbx_description
1 polymer ?
#
loop_
_entity_poly.entity_id
_entity_poly.type
_entity_poly.pdbx_seq_one_letter_code
_entity_poly.pdbx_strand_id
1 'polypeptide(L)'
;MKPYIQAKNGMPGSVNFYTAYLGFAEMGLECVLFHDYEELDTSCRGDVVVGGLGPLRHTLLRHGVEIVEYDYPEKLREYMSRRVWRSAIDEVAADGSLWPVFAKPVEDKRFTGKVISSTGDLVGLEASGYNPPVIRSEVVDFIAEWRCFVRYGKILDVRPYKGDWRASFDPRVIEGAIRNFASVPAGYAADFGVTRDGRTLLMEINDGYSLGCYGLQHNLYAQLLSARWSELIGVSDECAF
;
A
#
# COMPACT_ATOMS: atom_id res chain seq x y z
N MET A 1 -17.17 17.75 -2.16
CA MET A 1 -16.64 16.43 -1.78
C MET A 1 -17.06 16.06 -0.37
N LYS A 2 -17.59 14.85 -0.15
CA LYS A 2 -17.85 14.30 1.20
C LYS A 2 -16.96 13.06 1.39
N PRO A 3 -16.21 12.96 2.50
CA PRO A 3 -15.49 11.74 2.84
C PRO A 3 -16.44 10.70 3.45
N TYR A 4 -16.53 9.52 2.81
CA TYR A 4 -17.22 8.35 3.34
C TYR A 4 -16.22 7.47 4.07
N ILE A 5 -16.40 7.30 5.37
CA ILE A 5 -15.45 6.60 6.25
C ILE A 5 -16.08 5.30 6.75
N GLN A 6 -15.42 4.17 6.47
CA GLN A 6 -15.90 2.87 6.93
C GLN A 6 -15.91 2.80 8.45
N ALA A 7 -17.07 2.47 9.02
CA ALA A 7 -17.33 2.47 10.45
C ALA A 7 -17.62 1.07 10.98
N LYS A 8 -17.44 0.92 12.29
CA LYS A 8 -17.87 -0.22 13.07
C LYS A 8 -18.38 0.29 14.41
N ASN A 9 -19.59 -0.11 14.81
CA ASN A 9 -20.23 0.34 16.06
C ASN A 9 -20.29 1.89 16.21
N GLY A 10 -20.60 2.59 15.13
CA GLY A 10 -20.74 4.05 15.14
C GLY A 10 -19.45 4.87 15.19
N MET A 11 -18.28 4.21 15.06
CA MET A 11 -16.97 4.86 15.05
C MET A 11 -16.17 4.39 13.82
N PRO A 12 -15.19 5.18 13.31
CA PRO A 12 -14.29 4.69 12.27
C PRO A 12 -13.65 3.35 12.63
N GLY A 13 -13.74 2.36 11.72
CA GLY A 13 -13.52 0.95 12.00
C GLY A 13 -12.07 0.54 12.26
N SER A 14 -11.11 1.45 12.12
CA SER A 14 -9.69 1.22 12.40
C SER A 14 -8.97 2.53 12.72
N VAL A 15 -7.74 2.43 13.25
CA VAL A 15 -6.87 3.61 13.47
C VAL A 15 -6.64 4.39 12.17
N ASN A 16 -6.44 3.71 11.04
CA ASN A 16 -6.26 4.38 9.75
C ASN A 16 -7.49 5.19 9.34
N PHE A 17 -8.69 4.61 9.51
CA PHE A 17 -9.94 5.29 9.15
C PHE A 17 -10.24 6.46 10.10
N TYR A 18 -9.90 6.30 11.38
CA TYR A 18 -10.01 7.37 12.36
C TYR A 18 -9.05 8.53 12.07
N THR A 19 -7.80 8.22 11.67
CA THR A 19 -6.82 9.23 11.24
C THR A 19 -7.32 10.03 10.04
N ALA A 20 -7.89 9.34 9.04
CA ALA A 20 -8.48 10.01 7.88
C ALA A 20 -9.69 10.87 8.28
N TYR A 21 -10.59 10.33 9.11
CA TYR A 21 -11.75 11.06 9.64
C TYR A 21 -11.33 12.38 10.30
N LEU A 22 -10.34 12.34 11.20
CA LEU A 22 -9.82 13.53 11.86
C LEU A 22 -9.27 14.54 10.86
N GLY A 23 -8.45 14.07 9.90
CA GLY A 23 -7.85 14.94 8.89
C GLY A 23 -8.90 15.65 8.01
N PHE A 24 -9.90 14.93 7.54
CA PHE A 24 -10.98 15.53 6.77
C PHE A 24 -11.85 16.51 7.61
N ALA A 25 -12.16 16.13 8.86
CA ALA A 25 -12.93 16.98 9.76
C ALA A 25 -12.19 18.28 10.11
N GLU A 26 -10.88 18.24 10.33
CA GLU A 26 -10.05 19.45 10.56
C GLU A 26 -9.97 20.37 9.34
N MET A 27 -10.07 19.81 8.14
CA MET A 27 -10.18 20.60 6.90
C MET A 27 -11.60 21.16 6.68
N GLY A 28 -12.54 20.95 7.64
CA GLY A 28 -13.91 21.47 7.58
C GLY A 28 -14.86 20.62 6.72
N LEU A 29 -14.49 19.40 6.36
CA LEU A 29 -15.33 18.51 5.56
C LEU A 29 -16.25 17.66 6.45
N GLU A 30 -17.53 17.57 6.05
CA GLU A 30 -18.51 16.72 6.72
C GLU A 30 -18.30 15.25 6.35
N CYS A 31 -17.77 14.46 7.28
CA CYS A 31 -17.54 13.03 7.07
C CYS A 31 -18.85 12.23 7.28
N VAL A 32 -19.10 11.28 6.37
CA VAL A 32 -20.21 10.33 6.46
C VAL A 32 -19.66 8.97 6.90
N LEU A 33 -20.19 8.43 8.00
CA LEU A 33 -19.85 7.07 8.43
C LEU A 33 -20.74 6.08 7.71
N PHE A 34 -20.15 5.04 7.09
CA PHE A 34 -20.88 3.96 6.44
C PHE A 34 -20.50 2.60 7.03
N HIS A 35 -21.43 1.63 7.01
CA HIS A 35 -21.25 0.29 7.56
C HIS A 35 -21.31 -0.76 6.45
N ASP A 36 -22.21 -0.58 5.50
CA ASP A 36 -22.47 -1.51 4.41
C ASP A 36 -22.21 -0.86 3.05
N TYR A 37 -21.96 -1.69 2.03
CA TYR A 37 -21.58 -1.23 0.67
C TYR A 37 -22.70 -0.47 -0.02
N GLU A 38 -23.94 -0.83 0.27
CA GLU A 38 -25.16 -0.22 -0.29
C GLU A 38 -25.26 1.27 0.08
N GLU A 39 -24.73 1.66 1.22
CA GLU A 39 -24.67 3.07 1.63
C GLU A 39 -23.78 3.90 0.70
N LEU A 40 -22.79 3.28 0.06
CA LEU A 40 -21.90 3.92 -0.90
C LEU A 40 -22.58 4.17 -2.26
N ASP A 41 -23.67 3.48 -2.57
CA ASP A 41 -24.40 3.67 -3.83
C ASP A 41 -25.03 5.06 -3.94
N THR A 42 -25.18 5.76 -2.82
CA THR A 42 -25.65 7.15 -2.76
C THR A 42 -24.51 8.17 -2.89
N SER A 43 -23.24 7.75 -2.82
CA SER A 43 -22.11 8.66 -2.95
C SER A 43 -22.00 9.24 -4.36
N CYS A 44 -21.61 10.51 -4.44
CA CYS A 44 -21.31 11.18 -5.70
C CYS A 44 -19.91 10.79 -6.21
N ARG A 45 -19.67 10.98 -7.50
CA ARG A 45 -18.40 10.63 -8.13
C ARG A 45 -17.18 11.31 -7.47
N GLY A 46 -17.34 12.53 -6.96
CA GLY A 46 -16.26 13.28 -6.29
C GLY A 46 -16.10 12.99 -4.81
N ASP A 47 -16.92 12.12 -4.21
CA ASP A 47 -16.84 11.80 -2.79
C ASP A 47 -15.73 10.76 -2.53
N VAL A 48 -14.88 11.02 -1.54
CA VAL A 48 -13.77 10.14 -1.19
C VAL A 48 -14.26 8.97 -0.34
N VAL A 49 -13.89 7.75 -0.68
CA VAL A 49 -14.18 6.57 0.15
C VAL A 49 -12.92 6.13 0.90
N VAL A 50 -13.02 6.01 2.22
CA VAL A 50 -11.97 5.52 3.10
C VAL A 50 -12.44 4.24 3.79
N GLY A 51 -11.78 3.14 3.52
CA GLY A 51 -12.17 1.84 4.03
C GLY A 51 -11.16 0.75 3.68
N GLY A 52 -11.56 -0.50 3.93
CA GLY A 52 -10.82 -1.66 3.43
C GLY A 52 -10.94 -1.78 1.91
N LEU A 53 -10.16 -2.68 1.31
CA LEU A 53 -10.12 -2.88 -0.15
C LEU A 53 -11.49 -3.21 -0.76
N GLY A 54 -12.35 -3.93 -0.03
CA GLY A 54 -13.68 -4.32 -0.53
C GLY A 54 -14.55 -3.10 -0.92
N PRO A 55 -14.90 -2.21 0.04
CA PRO A 55 -15.67 -0.99 -0.25
C PRO A 55 -15.06 -0.11 -1.33
N LEU A 56 -13.74 0.06 -1.30
CA LEU A 56 -13.02 0.88 -2.28
C LEU A 56 -13.13 0.30 -3.69
N ARG A 57 -12.87 -0.99 -3.85
CA ARG A 57 -12.99 -1.68 -5.15
C ARG A 57 -14.42 -1.65 -5.67
N HIS A 58 -15.40 -1.87 -4.80
CA HIS A 58 -16.82 -1.77 -5.15
C HIS A 58 -17.13 -0.40 -5.76
N THR A 59 -16.76 0.68 -5.08
CA THR A 59 -17.03 2.05 -5.55
C THR A 59 -16.25 2.39 -6.82
N LEU A 60 -14.96 2.03 -6.90
CA LEU A 60 -14.14 2.28 -8.09
C LEU A 60 -14.70 1.56 -9.32
N LEU A 61 -15.08 0.28 -9.19
CA LEU A 61 -15.71 -0.49 -10.27
C LEU A 61 -17.04 0.13 -10.71
N ARG A 62 -17.88 0.59 -9.78
CA ARG A 62 -19.14 1.30 -10.07
C ARG A 62 -18.89 2.55 -10.91
N HIS A 63 -17.77 3.22 -10.71
CA HIS A 63 -17.36 4.39 -11.50
C HIS A 63 -16.59 4.05 -12.77
N GLY A 64 -16.42 2.77 -13.10
CA GLY A 64 -15.70 2.30 -14.29
C GLY A 64 -14.19 2.48 -14.20
N VAL A 65 -13.64 2.51 -12.99
CA VAL A 65 -12.19 2.65 -12.75
C VAL A 65 -11.54 1.28 -12.66
N GLU A 66 -10.56 1.04 -13.51
CA GLU A 66 -9.67 -0.12 -13.43
C GLU A 66 -8.49 0.18 -12.50
N ILE A 67 -8.22 -0.70 -11.55
CA ILE A 67 -7.12 -0.55 -10.58
C ILE A 67 -5.86 -1.14 -11.19
N VAL A 68 -4.81 -0.33 -11.28
CA VAL A 68 -3.47 -0.75 -11.71
C VAL A 68 -2.59 -0.95 -10.48
N GLU A 69 -1.94 -2.09 -10.37
CA GLU A 69 -1.00 -2.37 -9.27
C GLU A 69 0.41 -1.86 -9.60
N TYR A 70 1.06 -1.23 -8.61
CA TYR A 70 2.39 -0.61 -8.75
C TYR A 70 3.50 -1.32 -7.98
N ASP A 71 3.22 -2.31 -7.20
CA ASP A 71 4.07 -3.00 -6.20
C ASP A 71 5.59 -2.93 -6.43
N TYR A 72 6.07 -3.34 -7.61
CA TYR A 72 7.50 -3.48 -7.95
C TYR A 72 7.80 -2.86 -9.32
N PRO A 73 7.80 -1.52 -9.44
CA PRO A 73 8.04 -0.85 -10.72
C PRO A 73 9.44 -1.12 -11.26
N GLU A 74 9.55 -1.49 -12.53
CA GLU A 74 10.82 -1.76 -13.22
C GLU A 74 11.81 -0.59 -13.11
N LYS A 75 11.31 0.65 -13.19
CA LYS A 75 12.10 1.88 -13.06
C LYS A 75 12.82 2.03 -11.71
N LEU A 76 12.35 1.32 -10.69
CA LEU A 76 12.92 1.38 -9.33
C LEU A 76 13.74 0.14 -8.97
N ARG A 77 14.02 -0.74 -9.91
CA ARG A 77 14.76 -1.99 -9.68
C ARG A 77 16.12 -1.77 -9.03
N GLU A 78 16.86 -0.73 -9.40
CA GLU A 78 18.14 -0.38 -8.81
C GLU A 78 18.07 -0.12 -7.29
N TYR A 79 16.96 0.47 -6.82
CA TYR A 79 16.74 0.76 -5.39
C TYR A 79 16.35 -0.47 -4.59
N MET A 80 15.85 -1.52 -5.23
CA MET A 80 15.50 -2.78 -4.57
C MET A 80 16.73 -3.63 -4.25
N SER A 81 17.79 -3.51 -5.06
CA SER A 81 19.08 -4.25 -4.96
C SER A 81 18.90 -5.75 -4.71
N ARG A 82 17.83 -6.33 -5.22
CA ARG A 82 17.50 -7.75 -5.22
C ARG A 82 16.68 -8.11 -6.44
N ARG A 83 16.76 -9.36 -6.84
CA ARG A 83 15.91 -9.87 -7.89
C ARG A 83 14.47 -9.99 -7.41
N VAL A 84 13.51 -9.49 -8.21
CA VAL A 84 12.07 -9.63 -8.04
C VAL A 84 11.49 -10.11 -9.35
N TRP A 85 10.65 -11.16 -9.33
CA TRP A 85 10.07 -11.72 -10.56
C TRP A 85 8.71 -12.39 -10.29
N ARG A 86 7.88 -12.48 -11.34
CA ARG A 86 6.60 -13.18 -11.31
C ARG A 86 6.81 -14.69 -11.50
N SER A 87 5.97 -15.49 -10.85
CA SER A 87 5.96 -16.93 -10.87
C SER A 87 4.58 -17.47 -10.45
N ALA A 88 4.46 -18.78 -10.32
CA ALA A 88 3.32 -19.44 -9.71
C ALA A 88 3.77 -20.22 -8.45
N ILE A 89 2.85 -20.54 -7.54
CA ILE A 89 3.22 -21.15 -6.27
C ILE A 89 3.77 -22.58 -6.45
N ASP A 90 3.30 -23.33 -7.44
CA ASP A 90 3.81 -24.67 -7.75
C ASP A 90 5.25 -24.65 -8.24
N GLU A 91 5.67 -23.62 -8.99
CA GLU A 91 7.09 -23.43 -9.37
C GLU A 91 7.97 -23.16 -8.13
N VAL A 92 7.43 -22.43 -7.14
CA VAL A 92 8.14 -22.24 -5.85
C VAL A 92 8.26 -23.55 -5.11
N ALA A 93 7.21 -24.40 -5.15
CA ALA A 93 7.17 -25.68 -4.47
C ALA A 93 8.06 -26.74 -5.15
N ALA A 94 8.11 -26.73 -6.49
CA ALA A 94 8.83 -27.75 -7.27
C ALA A 94 10.34 -27.62 -7.22
N ASP A 95 10.88 -26.41 -6.98
CA ASP A 95 12.32 -26.15 -7.02
C ASP A 95 12.89 -25.67 -5.68
N GLY A 96 13.18 -26.62 -4.80
CA GLY A 96 13.83 -26.36 -3.50
C GLY A 96 15.23 -25.75 -3.61
N SER A 97 15.88 -25.77 -4.78
CA SER A 97 17.19 -25.14 -4.97
C SER A 97 17.12 -23.61 -4.95
N LEU A 98 15.93 -23.05 -5.15
CA LEU A 98 15.66 -21.61 -5.07
C LEU A 98 15.42 -21.10 -3.63
N TRP A 99 15.34 -22.00 -2.65
CA TRP A 99 15.09 -21.62 -1.25
C TRP A 99 16.38 -21.20 -0.52
N PRO A 100 16.31 -20.23 0.43
CA PRO A 100 15.10 -19.48 0.80
C PRO A 100 14.70 -18.43 -0.24
N VAL A 101 13.38 -18.28 -0.47
CA VAL A 101 12.81 -17.27 -1.35
C VAL A 101 11.62 -16.62 -0.68
N PHE A 102 11.47 -15.30 -0.83
CA PHE A 102 10.24 -14.61 -0.42
C PHE A 102 9.19 -14.76 -1.51
N ALA A 103 7.95 -15.07 -1.12
CA ALA A 103 6.81 -15.15 -2.02
C ALA A 103 5.59 -14.43 -1.44
N LYS A 104 4.91 -13.61 -2.28
CA LYS A 104 3.61 -13.02 -1.96
C LYS A 104 2.64 -13.23 -3.12
N PRO A 105 1.31 -13.37 -2.88
CA PRO A 105 0.35 -13.52 -3.97
C PRO A 105 0.28 -12.23 -4.78
N VAL A 106 0.06 -12.37 -6.10
CA VAL A 106 -0.26 -11.23 -6.97
C VAL A 106 -1.66 -10.73 -6.64
N GLU A 107 -2.62 -11.66 -6.44
CA GLU A 107 -3.97 -11.32 -6.00
C GLU A 107 -3.99 -11.05 -4.50
N ASP A 108 -4.50 -9.90 -4.11
CA ASP A 108 -4.55 -9.47 -2.71
C ASP A 108 -5.20 -10.49 -1.76
N LYS A 109 -4.59 -10.66 -0.59
CA LYS A 109 -5.13 -11.35 0.59
C LYS A 109 -5.39 -12.85 0.46
N ARG A 110 -4.89 -13.54 -0.54
CA ARG A 110 -4.94 -15.00 -0.56
C ARG A 110 -4.09 -15.60 0.57
N PHE A 111 -2.89 -15.07 0.72
CA PHE A 111 -2.04 -15.33 1.90
C PHE A 111 -1.13 -14.13 2.15
N THR A 112 -0.57 -14.05 3.35
CA THR A 112 0.45 -13.04 3.69
C THR A 112 1.78 -13.43 3.08
N GLY A 113 2.46 -12.50 2.41
CA GLY A 113 3.80 -12.74 1.88
C GLY A 113 4.75 -13.23 2.96
N LYS A 114 5.52 -14.29 2.67
CA LYS A 114 6.44 -14.91 3.61
C LYS A 114 7.67 -15.52 2.93
N VAL A 115 8.68 -15.81 3.71
CA VAL A 115 9.86 -16.56 3.26
C VAL A 115 9.54 -18.05 3.24
N ILE A 116 9.85 -18.71 2.12
CA ILE A 116 9.75 -20.15 1.91
C ILE A 116 11.17 -20.71 2.03
N SER A 117 11.42 -21.50 3.06
CA SER A 117 12.70 -22.15 3.35
C SER A 117 12.60 -23.68 3.42
N SER A 118 11.37 -24.18 3.50
CA SER A 118 11.06 -25.60 3.61
C SER A 118 9.69 -25.93 3.02
N THR A 119 9.42 -27.20 2.79
CA THR A 119 8.10 -27.68 2.37
C THR A 119 6.99 -27.34 3.38
N GLY A 120 7.34 -27.25 4.66
CA GLY A 120 6.37 -26.84 5.71
C GLY A 120 5.84 -25.41 5.52
N ASP A 121 6.63 -24.53 4.91
CA ASP A 121 6.24 -23.14 4.63
C ASP A 121 5.19 -23.03 3.51
N LEU A 122 5.04 -24.08 2.70
CA LEU A 122 4.06 -24.13 1.61
C LEU A 122 2.64 -24.48 2.09
N VAL A 123 2.51 -25.03 3.29
CA VAL A 123 1.22 -25.45 3.83
C VAL A 123 0.25 -24.26 3.89
N GLY A 124 -0.91 -24.41 3.24
CA GLY A 124 -1.98 -23.42 3.21
C GLY A 124 -1.80 -22.30 2.17
N LEU A 125 -0.75 -22.36 1.32
CA LEU A 125 -0.55 -21.39 0.23
C LEU A 125 -1.31 -21.79 -1.04
N GLU A 126 -1.54 -23.08 -1.24
CA GLU A 126 -2.31 -23.64 -2.34
C GLU A 126 -3.76 -23.91 -1.88
N ALA A 127 -4.73 -23.52 -2.67
CA ALA A 127 -6.08 -24.05 -2.58
C ALA A 127 -6.20 -25.22 -3.53
N SER A 128 -6.94 -26.29 -3.16
CA SER A 128 -7.12 -27.47 -4.00
C SER A 128 -7.50 -27.12 -5.44
N GLY A 129 -6.60 -27.45 -6.38
CA GLY A 129 -6.81 -27.23 -7.81
C GLY A 129 -6.57 -25.80 -8.31
N TYR A 130 -6.02 -24.92 -7.51
CA TYR A 130 -5.66 -23.55 -7.91
C TYR A 130 -4.18 -23.26 -7.64
N ASN A 131 -3.49 -22.83 -8.69
CA ASN A 131 -2.08 -22.44 -8.66
C ASN A 131 -1.96 -20.91 -8.73
N PRO A 132 -1.96 -20.20 -7.56
CA PRO A 132 -1.98 -18.74 -7.56
C PRO A 132 -0.69 -18.15 -8.15
N PRO A 133 -0.80 -17.10 -8.98
CA PRO A 133 0.34 -16.31 -9.38
C PRO A 133 0.94 -15.60 -8.16
N VAL A 134 2.27 -15.62 -8.08
CA VAL A 134 3.03 -15.00 -7.00
C VAL A 134 4.13 -14.09 -7.52
N ILE A 135 4.50 -13.11 -6.70
CA ILE A 135 5.75 -12.37 -6.84
C ILE A 135 6.77 -13.03 -5.92
N ARG A 136 7.90 -13.41 -6.48
CA ARG A 136 9.06 -13.92 -5.75
C ARG A 136 10.14 -12.86 -5.64
N SER A 137 10.91 -12.89 -4.55
CA SER A 137 12.15 -12.12 -4.45
C SER A 137 13.21 -12.88 -3.67
N GLU A 138 14.47 -12.53 -3.94
CA GLU A 138 15.56 -12.88 -3.04
C GLU A 138 15.24 -12.36 -1.64
N VAL A 139 15.65 -13.13 -0.63
CA VAL A 139 15.43 -12.79 0.77
C VAL A 139 16.45 -11.74 1.20
N VAL A 140 15.96 -10.68 1.83
CA VAL A 140 16.78 -9.64 2.47
C VAL A 140 16.41 -9.57 3.94
N ASP A 141 17.39 -9.57 4.83
CA ASP A 141 17.21 -9.40 6.26
C ASP A 141 17.16 -7.90 6.61
N PHE A 142 15.94 -7.39 6.79
CA PHE A 142 15.70 -6.01 7.21
C PHE A 142 15.61 -5.94 8.74
N ILE A 143 16.48 -5.11 9.36
CA ILE A 143 16.46 -4.85 10.81
C ILE A 143 15.44 -3.78 11.19
N ALA A 144 15.02 -2.93 10.24
CA ALA A 144 13.97 -1.93 10.44
C ALA A 144 13.33 -1.54 9.11
N GLU A 145 12.07 -1.11 9.18
CA GLU A 145 11.25 -0.79 8.02
C GLU A 145 10.53 0.56 8.21
N TRP A 146 10.51 1.37 7.14
CA TRP A 146 9.88 2.70 7.10
C TRP A 146 8.95 2.82 5.91
N ARG A 147 7.88 3.59 6.11
CA ARG A 147 6.97 4.03 5.04
C ARG A 147 7.21 5.49 4.70
N CYS A 148 7.59 5.76 3.46
CA CYS A 148 7.68 7.09 2.88
C CYS A 148 6.35 7.42 2.20
N PHE A 149 5.64 8.44 2.70
CA PHE A 149 4.37 8.91 2.15
C PHE A 149 4.62 10.00 1.11
N VAL A 150 4.02 9.85 -0.06
CA VAL A 150 4.27 10.76 -1.19
C VAL A 150 2.95 11.26 -1.76
N ARG A 151 2.86 12.57 -1.98
CA ARG A 151 1.75 13.24 -2.65
C ARG A 151 2.26 14.18 -3.72
N TYR A 152 1.77 14.03 -4.96
CA TYR A 152 2.21 14.82 -6.12
C TYR A 152 3.74 14.87 -6.28
N GLY A 153 4.39 13.72 -6.08
CA GLY A 153 5.85 13.58 -6.16
C GLY A 153 6.64 14.23 -5.01
N LYS A 154 5.96 14.78 -3.99
CA LYS A 154 6.60 15.36 -2.80
C LYS A 154 6.49 14.39 -1.62
N ILE A 155 7.61 14.17 -0.94
CA ILE A 155 7.65 13.42 0.30
C ILE A 155 6.92 14.24 1.38
N LEU A 156 5.87 13.66 1.98
CA LEU A 156 5.15 14.25 3.09
C LEU A 156 5.83 13.94 4.42
N ASP A 157 6.23 12.68 4.61
CA ASP A 157 6.88 12.20 5.82
C ASP A 157 7.45 10.79 5.59
N VAL A 158 8.34 10.34 6.50
CA VAL A 158 8.90 8.98 6.54
C VAL A 158 8.73 8.42 7.95
N ARG A 159 7.89 7.38 8.10
CA ARG A 159 7.51 6.82 9.40
C ARG A 159 8.03 5.40 9.60
N PRO A 160 8.65 5.10 10.76
CA PRO A 160 9.00 3.73 11.12
C PRO A 160 7.73 2.93 11.42
N TYR A 161 7.68 1.66 10.99
CA TYR A 161 6.56 0.79 11.33
C TYR A 161 6.97 -0.60 11.83
N LYS A 162 8.26 -0.96 11.69
CA LYS A 162 8.75 -2.26 12.17
C LYS A 162 10.25 -2.24 12.43
N GLY A 163 10.71 -3.05 13.39
CA GLY A 163 12.12 -3.33 13.64
C GLY A 163 12.79 -2.44 14.69
N ASP A 164 14.12 -2.30 14.60
CA ASP A 164 14.92 -1.56 15.58
C ASP A 164 14.78 -0.05 15.38
N TRP A 165 14.20 0.64 16.36
CA TRP A 165 14.00 2.08 16.38
C TRP A 165 15.30 2.91 16.32
N ARG A 166 16.46 2.28 16.59
CA ARG A 166 17.78 2.93 16.54
C ARG A 166 18.39 2.91 15.13
N ALA A 167 17.89 2.05 14.23
CA ALA A 167 18.36 2.03 12.88
C ALA A 167 17.95 3.32 12.14
N SER A 168 18.74 3.74 11.19
CA SER A 168 18.47 4.91 10.36
C SER A 168 18.61 4.57 8.88
N PHE A 169 17.75 5.15 8.06
CA PHE A 169 17.84 5.02 6.60
C PHE A 169 18.76 6.10 6.00
N ASP A 170 19.26 5.86 4.77
CA ASP A 170 19.92 6.89 3.97
C ASP A 170 18.85 7.71 3.21
N PRO A 171 18.64 8.99 3.53
CA PRO A 171 17.62 9.82 2.88
C PRO A 171 17.87 9.99 1.37
N ARG A 172 19.13 9.92 0.91
CA ARG A 172 19.46 10.07 -0.51
C ARG A 172 18.89 8.93 -1.35
N VAL A 173 18.79 7.73 -0.78
CA VAL A 173 18.19 6.56 -1.43
C VAL A 173 16.68 6.78 -1.59
N ILE A 174 16.00 7.24 -0.54
CA ILE A 174 14.56 7.53 -0.57
C ILE A 174 14.28 8.65 -1.59
N GLU A 175 14.97 9.78 -1.48
CA GLU A 175 14.79 10.92 -2.38
C GLU A 175 15.09 10.55 -3.84
N GLY A 176 16.14 9.75 -4.08
CA GLY A 176 16.48 9.24 -5.39
C GLY A 176 15.39 8.36 -6.00
N ALA A 177 14.88 7.42 -5.21
CA ALA A 177 13.80 6.53 -5.64
C ALA A 177 12.53 7.30 -5.99
N ILE A 178 12.11 8.25 -5.13
CA ILE A 178 10.92 9.08 -5.38
C ILE A 178 11.09 9.93 -6.63
N ARG A 179 12.25 10.56 -6.83
CA ARG A 179 12.56 11.36 -8.02
C ARG A 179 12.53 10.52 -9.31
N ASN A 180 13.05 9.29 -9.26
CA ASN A 180 13.10 8.39 -10.42
C ASN A 180 11.76 7.70 -10.71
N PHE A 181 10.83 7.73 -9.75
CA PHE A 181 9.48 7.24 -9.95
C PHE A 181 8.54 8.32 -10.50
N ALA A 182 9.00 9.14 -11.47
CA ALA A 182 8.16 10.09 -12.19
C ALA A 182 7.10 9.38 -13.04
N SER A 183 5.92 9.94 -13.20
CA SER A 183 4.71 9.36 -13.84
C SER A 183 3.95 8.41 -12.91
N VAL A 184 3.69 8.84 -11.73
CA VAL A 184 3.26 8.03 -10.58
C VAL A 184 1.92 8.47 -10.07
N PRO A 185 1.27 7.63 -9.24
CA PRO A 185 0.04 8.01 -8.58
C PRO A 185 0.17 9.36 -7.85
N ALA A 186 -0.90 10.14 -7.87
CA ALA A 186 -0.97 11.42 -7.16
C ALA A 186 -0.75 11.25 -5.64
N GLY A 187 -1.12 10.11 -5.10
CA GLY A 187 -0.87 9.71 -3.71
C GLY A 187 -0.42 8.24 -3.64
N TYR A 188 0.67 7.95 -2.95
CA TYR A 188 1.18 6.60 -2.73
C TYR A 188 2.12 6.52 -1.53
N ALA A 189 2.53 5.31 -1.16
CA ALA A 189 3.62 5.12 -0.23
C ALA A 189 4.69 4.19 -0.80
N ALA A 190 5.95 4.47 -0.47
CA ALA A 190 7.09 3.62 -0.77
C ALA A 190 7.66 3.07 0.55
N ASP A 191 7.75 1.75 0.67
CA ASP A 191 8.30 1.10 1.85
C ASP A 191 9.78 0.83 1.64
N PHE A 192 10.59 1.24 2.62
CA PHE A 192 12.03 1.05 2.64
C PHE A 192 12.45 0.25 3.86
N GLY A 193 13.42 -0.64 3.67
CA GLY A 193 14.04 -1.40 4.74
C GLY A 193 15.52 -1.07 4.87
N VAL A 194 16.03 -1.13 6.10
CA VAL A 194 17.47 -1.04 6.37
C VAL A 194 18.00 -2.41 6.74
N THR A 195 19.05 -2.82 6.06
CA THR A 195 19.75 -4.09 6.30
C THR A 195 20.75 -3.98 7.45
N ARG A 196 21.20 -5.11 7.98
CA ARG A 196 22.16 -5.15 9.08
C ARG A 196 23.51 -4.49 8.72
N ASP A 197 23.90 -4.47 7.45
CA ASP A 197 25.08 -3.78 6.92
C ASP A 197 24.82 -2.30 6.59
N GLY A 198 23.66 -1.76 6.97
CA GLY A 198 23.32 -0.33 6.89
C GLY A 198 22.83 0.14 5.53
N ARG A 199 22.56 -0.75 4.56
CA ARG A 199 21.97 -0.36 3.28
C ARG A 199 20.50 -0.05 3.42
N THR A 200 20.05 1.01 2.76
CA THR A 200 18.63 1.34 2.60
C THR A 200 18.16 0.83 1.26
N LEU A 201 17.12 -0.01 1.24
CA LEU A 201 16.57 -0.62 0.02
C LEU A 201 15.07 -0.39 -0.07
N LEU A 202 14.58 -0.17 -1.29
CA LEU A 202 13.15 -0.15 -1.57
C LEU A 202 12.57 -1.56 -1.41
N MET A 203 11.51 -1.67 -0.64
CA MET A 203 10.79 -2.94 -0.43
C MET A 203 9.68 -3.10 -1.45
N GLU A 204 8.74 -2.16 -1.50
CA GLU A 204 7.59 -2.14 -2.41
C GLU A 204 6.96 -0.74 -2.50
N ILE A 205 6.10 -0.56 -3.49
CA ILE A 205 5.22 0.61 -3.62
C ILE A 205 3.80 0.18 -3.23
N ASN A 206 3.12 1.01 -2.44
CA ASN A 206 1.73 0.81 -2.03
C ASN A 206 0.86 1.93 -2.59
N ASP A 207 -0.23 1.57 -3.27
CA ASP A 207 -1.18 2.55 -3.81
C ASP A 207 -1.85 3.37 -2.69
N GLY A 208 -2.05 4.67 -2.91
CA GLY A 208 -2.54 5.62 -1.92
C GLY A 208 -4.02 5.52 -1.58
N TYR A 209 -4.80 4.68 -2.26
CA TYR A 209 -6.25 4.61 -1.99
C TYR A 209 -6.60 3.79 -0.73
N SER A 210 -5.74 2.85 -0.30
CA SER A 210 -5.96 2.06 0.93
C SER A 210 -4.65 1.59 1.53
N LEU A 211 -4.01 2.44 2.31
CA LEU A 211 -2.74 2.12 2.97
C LEU A 211 -2.77 2.47 4.47
N GLY A 212 -1.83 1.92 5.24
CA GLY A 212 -1.69 2.22 6.66
C GLY A 212 -1.08 3.59 6.89
N CYS A 213 -1.59 4.36 7.87
CA CYS A 213 -1.14 5.72 8.20
C CYS A 213 0.18 5.77 9.00
N TYR A 214 0.50 4.74 9.76
CA TYR A 214 1.70 4.61 10.61
C TYR A 214 2.13 5.88 11.36
N GLY A 215 1.14 6.66 11.83
CA GLY A 215 1.38 7.89 12.57
C GLY A 215 1.70 9.12 11.69
N LEU A 216 1.46 9.06 10.37
CA LEU A 216 1.40 10.25 9.55
C LEU A 216 0.36 11.21 10.12
N GLN A 217 0.66 12.50 10.13
CA GLN A 217 -0.26 13.52 10.61
C GLN A 217 -1.59 13.44 9.84
N HIS A 218 -2.71 13.54 10.57
CA HIS A 218 -4.03 13.21 10.04
C HIS A 218 -4.46 14.05 8.83
N ASN A 219 -4.17 15.37 8.81
CA ASN A 219 -4.43 16.22 7.64
C ASN A 219 -3.59 15.79 6.41
N LEU A 220 -2.30 15.46 6.58
CA LEU A 220 -1.45 14.97 5.50
C LEU A 220 -1.93 13.61 4.97
N TYR A 221 -2.39 12.74 5.88
CA TYR A 221 -2.94 11.44 5.49
C TYR A 221 -4.25 11.60 4.68
N ALA A 222 -5.17 12.43 5.15
CA ALA A 222 -6.40 12.72 4.43
C ALA A 222 -6.15 13.35 3.06
N GLN A 223 -5.22 14.30 2.97
CA GLN A 223 -4.78 14.91 1.71
C GLN A 223 -4.17 13.90 0.73
N LEU A 224 -3.37 12.94 1.21
CA LEU A 224 -2.81 11.87 0.38
C LEU A 224 -3.91 10.98 -0.19
N LEU A 225 -4.87 10.55 0.65
CA LEU A 225 -6.00 9.74 0.22
C LEU A 225 -6.87 10.49 -0.79
N SER A 226 -7.16 11.78 -0.54
CA SER A 226 -7.94 12.63 -1.45
C SER A 226 -7.26 12.78 -2.81
N ALA A 227 -5.96 13.06 -2.84
CA ALA A 227 -5.20 13.20 -4.08
C ALA A 227 -5.29 11.93 -4.95
N ARG A 228 -5.07 10.77 -4.34
CA ARG A 228 -5.14 9.50 -5.09
C ARG A 228 -6.55 9.16 -5.54
N TRP A 229 -7.55 9.36 -4.67
CA TRP A 229 -8.94 9.12 -5.03
C TRP A 229 -9.38 9.99 -6.19
N SER A 230 -9.11 11.31 -6.10
CA SER A 230 -9.48 12.28 -7.14
C SER A 230 -8.86 11.94 -8.50
N GLU A 231 -7.60 11.51 -8.52
CA GLU A 231 -6.92 11.03 -9.73
C GLU A 231 -7.62 9.78 -10.31
N LEU A 232 -7.93 8.78 -9.47
CA LEU A 232 -8.58 7.54 -9.91
C LEU A 232 -9.96 7.80 -10.52
N ILE A 233 -10.73 8.68 -9.90
CA ILE A 233 -12.09 9.03 -10.33
C ILE A 233 -12.09 10.06 -11.48
N GLY A 234 -10.97 10.75 -11.73
CA GLY A 234 -10.85 11.79 -12.75
C GLY A 234 -11.57 13.09 -12.39
N VAL A 235 -11.45 13.54 -11.13
CA VAL A 235 -11.98 14.82 -10.63
C VAL A 235 -10.88 15.67 -10.01
N SER A 236 -11.16 16.95 -9.75
CA SER A 236 -10.23 17.83 -9.04
C SER A 236 -10.07 17.41 -7.58
N ASP A 237 -8.84 17.46 -7.06
CA ASP A 237 -8.59 17.24 -5.63
C ASP A 237 -8.95 18.51 -4.84
N GLU A 238 -10.05 18.47 -4.11
CA GLU A 238 -10.53 19.60 -3.28
C GLU A 238 -9.64 19.84 -2.04
N CYS A 239 -8.72 18.93 -1.71
CA CYS A 239 -7.74 19.07 -0.63
C CYS A 239 -6.35 19.52 -1.14
N ALA A 240 -6.25 20.04 -2.38
CA ALA A 240 -5.00 20.44 -3.01
C ALA A 240 -4.51 21.85 -2.59
N PHE A 241 -4.50 22.15 -1.29
CA PHE A 241 -4.00 23.40 -0.71
C PHE A 241 -2.84 23.19 0.24
#